data_f1951f62a422180be0345a998e0cc42c
#
_entry.id   f1951f62a422180be0345a998e0cc42c
#
_cell.length_a   1.000
_cell.length_b   1.000
_cell.length_c   1.000
_cell.angle_alpha   90.00
_cell.angle_beta   90.00
_cell.angle_gamma   90.00
#
_symmetry.space_group_name_H-M   'P 1'
#
loop_
_entity.id
_entity.type
_entity.pdbx_description
1 polymer ?
#
loop_
_entity_poly.entity_id
_entity_poly.type
_entity_poly.pdbx_seq_one_letter_code
_entity_poly.pdbx_strand_id
1 'polypeptide(L)'
;MPRYPSRYSSQSSFSFGPGPISTAIKIIIGVNVAVFVAGYLLPSLWVQEGTKFLGLVPTFVVELGWIWQVFTYMFVHAGPMHILFNMLTLWMFGTELERIWGTRFFLKFYFISGIGAAVITVLVSLLPFAPAHQLYRSNIVGASGAVYGLLLAYAVYFPNRQIYMYFVFPIPVRIFVLIMGGLAFMSSMSDNGGGVANATHLGGLLVGYVYLKSLRMRLSPWAEVKYRYVKWKIGRARKKFDVYSGGRSEGRGENNRWDRRVH
;
A
#
# COMPACT_ATOMS: atom_id res chain seq x y z
N MET A 1 -3.77 -14.06 -46.39
CA MET A 1 -3.94 -14.30 -44.93
C MET A 1 -2.57 -14.14 -44.25
N PRO A 2 -2.34 -13.12 -43.45
CA PRO A 2 -1.08 -12.96 -42.73
C PRO A 2 -1.08 -13.87 -41.48
N ARG A 3 -0.03 -14.70 -41.35
CA ARG A 3 0.20 -15.58 -40.18
C ARG A 3 0.69 -14.73 -39.02
N TYR A 4 -0.05 -14.68 -37.92
CA TYR A 4 0.42 -14.15 -36.65
C TYR A 4 1.46 -15.10 -36.07
N PRO A 5 2.64 -14.63 -35.64
CA PRO A 5 3.62 -15.46 -34.96
C PRO A 5 3.17 -15.71 -33.51
N SER A 6 2.78 -16.92 -33.21
CA SER A 6 2.60 -17.44 -31.86
C SER A 6 3.98 -17.62 -31.21
N ARG A 7 4.47 -16.62 -30.49
CA ARG A 7 5.58 -16.74 -29.54
C ARG A 7 5.21 -16.10 -28.22
N TYR A 8 4.28 -16.71 -27.53
CA TYR A 8 4.28 -16.65 -26.07
C TYR A 8 5.02 -17.91 -25.59
N SER A 9 6.34 -17.82 -25.52
CA SER A 9 7.12 -18.73 -24.70
C SER A 9 6.83 -18.34 -23.25
N SER A 10 6.00 -19.13 -22.57
CA SER A 10 5.85 -19.13 -21.13
C SER A 10 7.15 -19.63 -20.51
N GLN A 11 8.17 -18.80 -20.47
CA GLN A 11 9.24 -18.98 -19.51
C GLN A 11 8.69 -18.59 -18.16
N SER A 12 8.17 -19.56 -17.42
CA SER A 12 8.00 -19.48 -15.98
C SER A 12 9.39 -19.44 -15.34
N SER A 13 10.07 -18.29 -15.46
CA SER A 13 11.20 -18.00 -14.60
C SER A 13 10.63 -17.84 -13.20
N PHE A 14 10.91 -18.76 -12.30
CA PHE A 14 10.74 -18.59 -10.87
C PHE A 14 11.61 -17.42 -10.42
N SER A 15 11.13 -16.21 -10.60
CA SER A 15 11.75 -15.00 -10.07
C SER A 15 11.26 -14.81 -8.66
N PHE A 16 12.12 -15.09 -7.69
CA PHE A 16 11.86 -14.75 -6.29
C PHE A 16 11.84 -13.22 -6.16
N GLY A 17 10.67 -12.68 -5.80
CA GLY A 17 10.49 -11.25 -5.57
C GLY A 17 9.81 -10.49 -6.73
N PRO A 18 9.56 -9.18 -6.53
CA PRO A 18 8.77 -8.35 -7.45
C PRO A 18 9.54 -7.93 -8.72
N GLY A 19 10.76 -8.48 -8.94
CA GLY A 19 11.65 -8.15 -10.05
C GLY A 19 12.60 -6.98 -9.74
N PRO A 20 13.21 -6.33 -10.76
CA PRO A 20 14.27 -5.33 -10.55
C PRO A 20 13.78 -4.14 -9.73
N ILE A 21 14.60 -3.74 -8.75
CA ILE A 21 14.32 -2.60 -7.86
C ILE A 21 14.51 -1.31 -8.64
N SER A 22 13.57 -0.38 -8.52
CA SER A 22 13.66 0.96 -9.12
C SER A 22 14.72 1.84 -8.45
N THR A 23 15.13 2.89 -9.14
CA THR A 23 16.09 3.86 -8.57
C THR A 23 15.52 4.56 -7.33
N ALA A 24 14.22 4.89 -7.31
CA ALA A 24 13.60 5.55 -6.16
C ALA A 24 13.62 4.65 -4.92
N ILE A 25 13.24 3.39 -5.05
CA ILE A 25 13.27 2.43 -3.93
C ILE A 25 14.71 2.18 -3.47
N LYS A 26 15.68 2.05 -4.41
CA LYS A 26 17.11 1.95 -4.05
C LYS A 26 17.59 3.14 -3.21
N ILE A 27 17.19 4.36 -3.58
CA ILE A 27 17.57 5.57 -2.83
C ILE A 27 16.95 5.54 -1.44
N ILE A 28 15.64 5.23 -1.30
CA ILE A 28 15.00 5.16 0.01
C ILE A 28 15.69 4.11 0.89
N ILE A 29 15.91 2.90 0.36
CA ILE A 29 16.61 1.85 1.10
C ILE A 29 18.02 2.30 1.47
N GLY A 30 18.77 2.86 0.51
CA GLY A 30 20.14 3.33 0.71
C GLY A 30 20.25 4.40 1.80
N VAL A 31 19.35 5.38 1.82
CA VAL A 31 19.30 6.40 2.88
C VAL A 31 19.02 5.78 4.25
N ASN A 32 18.04 4.87 4.33
CA ASN A 32 17.71 4.18 5.59
C ASN A 32 18.89 3.36 6.11
N VAL A 33 19.56 2.60 5.22
CA VAL A 33 20.74 1.82 5.57
C VAL A 33 21.90 2.73 6.00
N ALA A 34 22.13 3.83 5.28
CA ALA A 34 23.18 4.78 5.63
C ALA A 34 22.97 5.41 7.01
N VAL A 35 21.73 5.84 7.33
CA VAL A 35 21.38 6.38 8.65
C VAL A 35 21.55 5.30 9.74
N PHE A 36 21.13 4.07 9.48
CA PHE A 36 21.29 2.96 10.43
C PHE A 36 22.76 2.62 10.68
N VAL A 37 23.58 2.55 9.64
CA VAL A 37 25.03 2.28 9.77
C VAL A 37 25.73 3.44 10.50
N ALA A 38 25.39 4.69 10.19
CA ALA A 38 25.94 5.84 10.90
C ALA A 38 25.62 5.78 12.41
N GLY A 39 24.40 5.40 12.76
CA GLY A 39 24.02 5.18 14.17
C GLY A 39 24.76 4.03 14.84
N TYR A 40 25.04 2.96 14.07
CA TYR A 40 25.82 1.82 14.59
C TYR A 40 27.29 2.16 14.82
N LEU A 41 27.88 3.00 13.95
CA LEU A 41 29.27 3.45 14.03
C LEU A 41 29.49 4.50 15.14
N LEU A 42 28.47 5.23 15.55
CA LEU A 42 28.52 6.30 16.56
C LEU A 42 27.52 6.03 17.70
N PRO A 43 27.63 4.87 18.39
CA PRO A 43 26.58 4.41 19.29
C PRO A 43 26.31 5.34 20.47
N SER A 44 27.33 5.97 21.04
CA SER A 44 27.20 6.88 22.20
C SER A 44 26.41 8.15 21.84
N LEU A 45 26.72 8.77 20.70
CA LEU A 45 26.02 9.97 20.21
C LEU A 45 24.62 9.61 19.69
N TRP A 46 24.49 8.45 19.02
CA TRP A 46 23.24 8.03 18.40
C TRP A 46 22.16 7.67 19.41
N VAL A 47 22.51 6.86 20.41
CA VAL A 47 21.54 6.40 21.42
C VAL A 47 21.08 7.53 22.33
N GLN A 48 21.99 8.44 22.69
CA GLN A 48 21.67 9.55 23.60
C GLN A 48 20.95 10.72 22.90
N GLU A 49 21.45 11.15 21.76
CA GLU A 49 20.99 12.38 21.10
C GLU A 49 20.37 12.14 19.72
N GLY A 50 20.99 11.29 18.89
CA GLY A 50 20.58 11.10 17.50
C GLY A 50 19.16 10.53 17.34
N THR A 51 18.79 9.53 18.12
CA THR A 51 17.46 8.95 18.09
C THR A 51 16.38 9.88 18.61
N LYS A 52 16.71 10.73 19.60
CA LYS A 52 15.78 11.75 20.12
C LYS A 52 15.64 12.92 19.17
N PHE A 53 16.74 13.31 18.50
CA PHE A 53 16.73 14.45 17.57
C PHE A 53 16.00 14.13 16.26
N LEU A 54 16.18 12.93 15.72
CA LEU A 54 15.60 12.51 14.44
C LEU A 54 14.33 11.68 14.58
N GLY A 55 14.12 10.97 15.69
CA GLY A 55 12.91 10.21 15.99
C GLY A 55 11.73 11.10 16.31
N LEU A 56 10.53 10.60 16.21
CA LEU A 56 9.31 11.31 16.54
C LEU A 56 9.03 11.21 18.04
N VAL A 57 9.16 12.33 18.73
CA VAL A 57 8.76 12.49 20.12
C VAL A 57 7.66 13.56 20.18
N PRO A 58 6.38 13.16 20.35
CA PRO A 58 5.26 14.11 20.32
C PRO A 58 5.45 15.33 21.23
N THR A 59 5.98 15.15 22.44
CA THR A 59 6.32 16.26 23.35
C THR A 59 7.24 17.28 22.69
N PHE A 60 8.28 16.82 21.98
CA PHE A 60 9.24 17.73 21.36
C PHE A 60 8.64 18.47 20.14
N VAL A 61 7.77 17.79 19.40
CA VAL A 61 7.04 18.43 18.31
C VAL A 61 6.13 19.54 18.82
N VAL A 62 5.38 19.28 19.90
CA VAL A 62 4.35 20.19 20.42
C VAL A 62 4.98 21.32 21.28
N GLU A 63 5.90 20.99 22.20
CA GLU A 63 6.42 21.95 23.16
C GLU A 63 7.67 22.69 22.66
N LEU A 64 8.52 22.01 21.86
CA LEU A 64 9.78 22.58 21.38
C LEU A 64 9.74 22.99 19.90
N GLY A 65 8.65 22.67 19.18
CA GLY A 65 8.54 22.98 17.76
C GLY A 65 9.45 22.15 16.84
N TRP A 66 9.86 20.95 17.25
CA TRP A 66 10.73 20.06 16.48
C TRP A 66 9.96 19.37 15.34
N ILE A 67 9.42 20.18 14.43
CA ILE A 67 8.53 19.71 13.35
C ILE A 67 9.21 18.77 12.35
N TRP A 68 10.54 18.82 12.20
CA TRP A 68 11.27 17.92 11.31
C TRP A 68 11.11 16.46 11.70
N GLN A 69 10.83 16.16 12.98
CA GLN A 69 10.63 14.83 13.49
C GLN A 69 9.48 14.08 12.78
N VAL A 70 8.45 14.77 12.29
CA VAL A 70 7.34 14.16 11.55
C VAL A 70 7.79 13.54 10.21
N PHE A 71 8.98 13.89 9.75
CA PHE A 71 9.59 13.34 8.54
C PHE A 71 10.81 12.48 8.83
N THR A 72 11.73 12.95 9.70
CA THR A 72 13.03 12.29 9.91
C THR A 72 12.91 10.94 10.62
N TYR A 73 11.88 10.72 11.45
CA TYR A 73 11.64 9.47 12.17
C TYR A 73 11.58 8.26 11.23
N MET A 74 11.12 8.47 9.97
CA MET A 74 10.99 7.43 8.97
C MET A 74 12.32 6.79 8.57
N PHE A 75 13.44 7.44 8.84
CA PHE A 75 14.78 6.99 8.45
C PHE A 75 15.57 6.39 9.62
N VAL A 76 15.09 6.52 10.85
CA VAL A 76 15.70 5.97 12.05
C VAL A 76 15.11 4.60 12.35
N HIS A 77 15.95 3.61 12.74
CA HIS A 77 15.50 2.26 13.05
C HIS A 77 16.12 1.76 14.37
N ALA A 78 15.29 1.11 15.19
CA ALA A 78 15.68 0.67 16.52
C ALA A 78 16.63 -0.55 16.53
N GLY A 79 16.73 -1.30 15.42
CA GLY A 79 17.59 -2.48 15.37
C GLY A 79 17.58 -3.17 14.01
N PRO A 80 18.46 -4.19 13.84
CA PRO A 80 18.68 -4.86 12.55
C PRO A 80 17.40 -5.50 11.96
N MET A 81 16.60 -6.17 12.78
CA MET A 81 15.36 -6.80 12.32
C MET A 81 14.30 -5.76 11.95
N HIS A 82 14.29 -4.62 12.66
CA HIS A 82 13.36 -3.54 12.39
C HIS A 82 13.61 -2.92 11.01
N ILE A 83 14.87 -2.57 10.69
CA ILE A 83 15.20 -2.05 9.35
C ILE A 83 15.02 -3.12 8.28
N LEU A 84 15.41 -4.38 8.54
CA LEU A 84 15.28 -5.48 7.60
C LEU A 84 13.82 -5.65 7.14
N PHE A 85 12.88 -5.76 8.06
CA PHE A 85 11.47 -5.96 7.71
C PHE A 85 10.85 -4.74 7.04
N ASN A 86 11.22 -3.52 7.43
CA ASN A 86 10.76 -2.31 6.75
C ASN A 86 11.25 -2.28 5.30
N MET A 87 12.54 -2.51 5.06
CA MET A 87 13.14 -2.45 3.73
C MET A 87 12.71 -3.62 2.84
N LEU A 88 12.55 -4.80 3.41
CA LEU A 88 12.01 -5.97 2.71
C LEU A 88 10.57 -5.71 2.23
N THR A 89 9.73 -5.18 3.11
CA THR A 89 8.34 -4.85 2.79
C THR A 89 8.26 -3.74 1.74
N LEU A 90 9.08 -2.70 1.88
CA LEU A 90 9.20 -1.63 0.88
C LEU A 90 9.62 -2.18 -0.48
N TRP A 91 10.60 -3.06 -0.53
CA TRP A 91 11.04 -3.69 -1.76
C TRP A 91 9.94 -4.56 -2.38
N MET A 92 9.35 -5.47 -1.61
CA MET A 92 8.37 -6.42 -2.12
C MET A 92 7.10 -5.73 -2.64
N PHE A 93 6.50 -4.88 -1.84
CA PHE A 93 5.21 -4.27 -2.18
C PHE A 93 5.37 -2.93 -2.91
N GLY A 94 6.39 -2.16 -2.53
CA GLY A 94 6.66 -0.86 -3.13
C GLY A 94 7.03 -0.96 -4.61
N THR A 95 7.85 -1.95 -4.99
CA THR A 95 8.28 -2.12 -6.39
C THR A 95 7.10 -2.37 -7.35
N GLU A 96 6.13 -3.18 -6.94
CA GLU A 96 4.96 -3.44 -7.78
C GLU A 96 4.02 -2.24 -7.84
N LEU A 97 3.78 -1.56 -6.72
CA LEU A 97 2.97 -0.35 -6.69
C LEU A 97 3.60 0.78 -7.52
N GLU A 98 4.91 0.95 -7.43
CA GLU A 98 5.61 1.94 -8.23
C GLU A 98 5.51 1.68 -9.73
N ARG A 99 5.55 0.42 -10.17
CA ARG A 99 5.36 0.06 -11.59
C ARG A 99 3.98 0.47 -12.11
N ILE A 100 2.95 0.35 -11.27
CA ILE A 100 1.57 0.70 -11.65
C ILE A 100 1.36 2.21 -11.61
N TRP A 101 1.91 2.88 -10.61
CA TRP A 101 1.64 4.28 -10.31
C TRP A 101 2.62 5.25 -10.97
N GLY A 102 3.80 4.75 -11.33
CA GLY A 102 4.97 5.57 -11.63
C GLY A 102 5.61 6.18 -10.40
N THR A 103 6.89 6.49 -10.52
CA THR A 103 7.76 6.94 -9.40
C THR A 103 7.23 8.16 -8.67
N ARG A 104 6.73 9.17 -9.41
CA ARG A 104 6.25 10.43 -8.79
C ARG A 104 5.07 10.21 -7.86
N PHE A 105 4.12 9.37 -8.26
CA PHE A 105 2.95 9.09 -7.43
C PHE A 105 3.30 8.18 -6.27
N PHE A 106 4.14 7.17 -6.49
CA PHE A 106 4.65 6.28 -5.45
C PHE A 106 5.35 7.06 -4.33
N LEU A 107 6.27 7.96 -4.66
CA LEU A 107 6.98 8.78 -3.67
C LEU A 107 6.02 9.69 -2.89
N LYS A 108 5.08 10.34 -3.58
CA LYS A 108 4.05 11.14 -2.90
C LYS A 108 3.24 10.30 -1.92
N PHE A 109 2.79 9.12 -2.33
CA PHE A 109 2.02 8.23 -1.49
C PHE A 109 2.81 7.78 -0.27
N TYR A 110 4.05 7.35 -0.48
CA TYR A 110 4.95 6.88 0.58
C TYR A 110 5.17 7.96 1.65
N PHE A 111 5.58 9.14 1.24
CA PHE A 111 5.86 10.24 2.17
C PHE A 111 4.59 10.82 2.82
N ILE A 112 3.49 10.95 2.08
CA ILE A 112 2.22 11.39 2.67
C ILE A 112 1.72 10.39 3.71
N SER A 113 1.83 9.08 3.46
CA SER A 113 1.43 8.05 4.42
C SER A 113 2.31 8.10 5.67
N GLY A 114 3.63 8.25 5.53
CA GLY A 114 4.56 8.32 6.65
C GLY A 114 4.40 9.60 7.47
N ILE A 115 4.40 10.77 6.83
CA ILE A 115 4.22 12.06 7.51
C ILE A 115 2.84 12.13 8.16
N GLY A 116 1.80 11.70 7.44
CA GLY A 116 0.44 11.67 7.97
C GLY A 116 0.29 10.72 9.17
N ALA A 117 0.99 9.58 9.15
CA ALA A 117 1.06 8.68 10.30
C ALA A 117 1.66 9.39 11.54
N ALA A 118 2.75 10.12 11.36
CA ALA A 118 3.35 10.92 12.43
C ALA A 118 2.40 12.00 12.97
N VAL A 119 1.74 12.74 12.08
CA VAL A 119 0.76 13.77 12.46
C VAL A 119 -0.39 13.15 13.26
N ILE A 120 -0.96 12.04 12.79
CA ILE A 120 -2.02 11.33 13.54
C ILE A 120 -1.51 10.88 14.90
N THR A 121 -0.28 10.36 14.98
CA THR A 121 0.33 9.95 16.24
C THR A 121 0.46 11.09 17.22
N VAL A 122 0.92 12.27 16.78
CA VAL A 122 0.98 13.48 17.61
C VAL A 122 -0.43 13.88 18.06
N LEU A 123 -1.42 13.90 17.17
CA LEU A 123 -2.80 14.27 17.53
C LEU A 123 -3.43 13.28 18.53
N VAL A 124 -3.20 11.98 18.35
CA VAL A 124 -3.69 10.94 19.28
C VAL A 124 -3.02 11.06 20.63
N SER A 125 -1.73 11.43 20.68
CA SER A 125 -1.00 11.57 21.93
C SER A 125 -1.50 12.74 22.83
N LEU A 126 -2.27 13.67 22.25
CA LEU A 126 -2.88 14.79 22.99
C LEU A 126 -4.23 14.44 23.61
N LEU A 127 -4.78 13.24 23.36
CA LEU A 127 -6.07 12.84 23.89
C LEU A 127 -5.97 12.45 25.36
N PRO A 128 -7.04 12.68 26.18
CA PRO A 128 -7.00 12.49 27.63
C PRO A 128 -7.28 11.03 28.04
N PHE A 129 -6.41 10.08 27.65
CA PHE A 129 -6.49 8.68 28.10
C PHE A 129 -5.10 8.06 28.30
N ALA A 130 -4.98 7.04 29.15
CA ALA A 130 -3.69 6.53 29.62
C ALA A 130 -2.70 6.14 28.51
N PRO A 131 -3.03 5.39 27.44
CA PRO A 131 -2.11 5.09 26.36
C PRO A 131 -1.61 6.33 25.62
N ALA A 132 -2.41 7.41 25.50
CA ALA A 132 -1.98 8.65 24.88
C ALA A 132 -0.88 9.36 25.68
N HIS A 133 -0.92 9.31 27.01
CA HIS A 133 0.13 9.87 27.86
C HIS A 133 1.48 9.17 27.70
N GLN A 134 1.48 7.84 27.50
CA GLN A 134 2.69 7.10 27.16
C GLN A 134 3.20 7.48 25.78
N LEU A 135 2.29 7.55 24.79
CA LEU A 135 2.60 7.94 23.42
C LEU A 135 3.22 9.34 23.35
N TYR A 136 2.73 10.29 24.16
CA TYR A 136 3.20 11.67 24.20
C TYR A 136 4.68 11.81 24.54
N ARG A 137 5.22 10.91 25.39
CA ARG A 137 6.62 10.91 25.83
C ARG A 137 7.51 9.90 25.12
N SER A 138 6.94 9.12 24.21
CA SER A 138 7.65 8.03 23.56
C SER A 138 8.46 8.51 22.37
N ASN A 139 9.59 7.85 22.12
CA ASN A 139 10.39 8.06 20.94
C ASN A 139 10.02 7.00 19.88
N ILE A 140 9.39 7.43 18.80
CA ILE A 140 8.91 6.60 17.70
C ILE A 140 9.88 6.71 16.55
N VAL A 141 10.28 5.56 16.00
CA VAL A 141 11.23 5.45 14.87
C VAL A 141 10.77 4.40 13.87
N GLY A 142 11.12 4.56 12.61
CA GLY A 142 10.91 3.58 11.56
C GLY A 142 10.07 4.09 10.39
N ALA A 143 10.33 3.50 9.22
CA ALA A 143 9.55 3.72 8.00
C ALA A 143 8.15 3.08 8.06
N SER A 144 7.82 2.38 9.14
CA SER A 144 6.65 1.49 9.21
C SER A 144 5.32 2.20 9.01
N GLY A 145 5.17 3.47 9.41
CA GLY A 145 3.96 4.24 9.08
C GLY A 145 3.69 4.30 7.58
N ALA A 146 4.71 4.62 6.78
CA ALA A 146 4.60 4.60 5.31
C ALA A 146 4.42 3.17 4.76
N VAL A 147 5.12 2.19 5.33
CA VAL A 147 5.05 0.78 4.94
C VAL A 147 3.64 0.21 5.16
N TYR A 148 2.98 0.52 6.28
CA TYR A 148 1.58 0.12 6.50
C TYR A 148 0.62 0.77 5.50
N GLY A 149 0.86 2.03 5.12
CA GLY A 149 0.15 2.66 4.01
C GLY A 149 0.32 1.91 2.69
N LEU A 150 1.56 1.50 2.35
CA LEU A 150 1.83 0.68 1.16
C LEU A 150 1.16 -0.69 1.22
N LEU A 151 1.18 -1.37 2.36
CA LEU A 151 0.50 -2.65 2.56
C LEU A 151 -1.00 -2.54 2.31
N LEU A 152 -1.64 -1.48 2.85
CA LEU A 152 -3.05 -1.22 2.57
C LEU A 152 -3.29 -0.98 1.09
N ALA A 153 -2.49 -0.13 0.45
CA ALA A 153 -2.61 0.12 -0.98
C ALA A 153 -2.49 -1.16 -1.79
N TYR A 154 -1.51 -2.00 -1.44
CA TYR A 154 -1.31 -3.29 -2.10
C TYR A 154 -2.51 -4.22 -1.92
N ALA A 155 -3.11 -4.27 -0.73
CA ALA A 155 -4.33 -5.03 -0.47
C ALA A 155 -5.55 -4.53 -1.28
N VAL A 156 -5.62 -3.21 -1.54
CA VAL A 156 -6.68 -2.62 -2.39
C VAL A 156 -6.50 -2.97 -3.86
N TYR A 157 -5.25 -3.00 -4.37
CA TYR A 157 -4.96 -3.30 -5.77
C TYR A 157 -4.91 -4.80 -6.06
N PHE A 158 -4.45 -5.62 -5.11
CA PHE A 158 -4.21 -7.06 -5.26
C PHE A 158 -4.84 -7.89 -4.13
N PRO A 159 -6.15 -7.75 -3.85
CA PRO A 159 -6.78 -8.30 -2.63
C PRO A 159 -6.66 -9.82 -2.49
N ASN A 160 -6.62 -10.55 -3.60
CA ASN A 160 -6.60 -12.02 -3.63
C ASN A 160 -5.19 -12.59 -3.86
N ARG A 161 -4.16 -11.73 -4.00
CA ARG A 161 -2.79 -12.20 -4.18
C ARG A 161 -2.32 -12.89 -2.91
N GLN A 162 -1.64 -14.03 -3.07
CA GLN A 162 -1.13 -14.80 -1.95
C GLN A 162 0.23 -14.24 -1.48
N ILE A 163 0.35 -14.04 -0.17
CA ILE A 163 1.63 -13.82 0.52
C ILE A 163 1.94 -15.09 1.29
N TYR A 164 3.15 -15.59 1.16
CA TYR A 164 3.60 -16.77 1.91
C TYR A 164 4.15 -16.32 3.26
N MET A 165 3.30 -16.40 4.31
CA MET A 165 3.73 -16.11 5.67
C MET A 165 4.66 -17.23 6.15
N TYR A 166 5.82 -16.84 6.71
CA TYR A 166 6.91 -17.76 7.05
C TYR A 166 7.34 -18.68 5.90
N PHE A 167 7.16 -18.24 4.64
CA PHE A 167 7.46 -19.03 3.42
C PHE A 167 6.66 -20.32 3.26
N VAL A 168 5.67 -20.58 4.11
CA VAL A 168 4.91 -21.84 4.16
C VAL A 168 3.42 -21.61 3.92
N PHE A 169 2.82 -20.65 4.59
CA PHE A 169 1.36 -20.48 4.58
C PHE A 169 0.92 -19.40 3.59
N PRO A 170 0.24 -19.75 2.47
CA PRO A 170 -0.30 -18.77 1.54
C PRO A 170 -1.53 -18.08 2.16
N ILE A 171 -1.45 -16.77 2.36
CA ILE A 171 -2.53 -15.95 2.89
C ILE A 171 -2.85 -14.85 1.88
N PRO A 172 -4.14 -14.60 1.53
CA PRO A 172 -4.52 -13.46 0.72
C PRO A 172 -4.07 -12.14 1.37
N VAL A 173 -3.50 -11.23 0.57
CA VAL A 173 -2.98 -9.93 1.05
C VAL A 173 -4.00 -9.19 1.90
N ARG A 174 -5.28 -9.17 1.50
CA ARG A 174 -6.35 -8.51 2.27
C ARG A 174 -6.48 -9.05 3.70
N ILE A 175 -6.35 -10.37 3.87
CA ILE A 175 -6.41 -11.02 5.19
C ILE A 175 -5.16 -10.69 5.99
N PHE A 176 -3.98 -10.77 5.35
CA PHE A 176 -2.71 -10.38 5.98
C PHE A 176 -2.76 -8.95 6.54
N VAL A 177 -3.22 -7.98 5.74
CA VAL A 177 -3.31 -6.56 6.18
C VAL A 177 -4.34 -6.37 7.29
N LEU A 178 -5.48 -7.10 7.25
CA LEU A 178 -6.46 -7.09 8.34
C LEU A 178 -5.87 -7.64 9.64
N ILE A 179 -5.12 -8.74 9.57
CA ILE A 179 -4.43 -9.30 10.75
C ILE A 179 -3.42 -8.30 11.30
N MET A 180 -2.55 -7.75 10.44
CA MET A 180 -1.52 -6.79 10.86
C MET A 180 -2.13 -5.51 11.47
N GLY A 181 -3.20 -4.99 10.86
CA GLY A 181 -3.94 -3.85 11.39
C GLY A 181 -4.63 -4.17 12.72
N GLY A 182 -5.25 -5.33 12.83
CA GLY A 182 -5.88 -5.82 14.05
C GLY A 182 -4.88 -5.99 15.22
N LEU A 183 -3.73 -6.60 14.93
CA LEU A 183 -2.66 -6.75 15.92
C LEU A 183 -2.10 -5.38 16.36
N ALA A 184 -1.89 -4.45 15.41
CA ALA A 184 -1.47 -3.10 15.73
C ALA A 184 -2.52 -2.37 16.60
N PHE A 185 -3.81 -2.55 16.30
CA PHE A 185 -4.90 -1.97 17.10
C PHE A 185 -4.94 -2.54 18.53
N MET A 186 -4.94 -3.85 18.67
CA MET A 186 -4.96 -4.50 19.98
C MET A 186 -3.73 -4.13 20.83
N SER A 187 -2.54 -4.13 20.20
CA SER A 187 -1.30 -3.78 20.88
C SER A 187 -1.22 -2.28 21.23
N SER A 188 -1.90 -1.39 20.47
CA SER A 188 -1.93 0.04 20.82
C SER A 188 -2.76 0.34 22.08
N MET A 189 -3.62 -0.59 22.48
CA MET A 189 -4.42 -0.49 23.72
C MET A 189 -3.76 -1.18 24.92
N SER A 190 -2.63 -1.83 24.72
CA SER A 190 -1.91 -2.53 25.79
C SER A 190 -0.94 -1.60 26.50
N ASP A 191 -0.93 -1.63 27.83
CA ASP A 191 -0.03 -0.81 28.66
C ASP A 191 1.44 -1.29 28.65
N ASN A 192 1.75 -2.39 27.96
CA ASN A 192 3.07 -3.06 27.99
C ASN A 192 4.15 -2.38 27.10
N GLY A 193 4.07 -1.09 26.83
CA GLY A 193 5.11 -0.33 26.08
C GLY A 193 5.18 -0.62 24.55
N GLY A 194 4.58 -1.72 24.07
CA GLY A 194 4.49 -2.06 22.64
C GLY A 194 3.44 -1.26 21.88
N GLY A 195 2.55 -0.58 22.59
CA GLY A 195 1.42 0.17 22.00
C GLY A 195 1.82 1.42 21.22
N VAL A 196 2.96 1.97 21.52
CA VAL A 196 3.43 3.27 21.01
C VAL A 196 3.64 3.28 19.49
N ALA A 197 4.39 2.31 18.97
CA ALA A 197 4.65 2.21 17.53
C ALA A 197 3.39 1.85 16.74
N ASN A 198 2.44 1.17 17.38
CA ASN A 198 1.23 0.68 16.74
C ASN A 198 0.22 1.80 16.39
N ALA A 199 0.18 2.87 17.16
CA ALA A 199 -0.61 4.07 16.80
C ALA A 199 -0.14 4.66 15.47
N THR A 200 1.18 4.70 15.22
CA THR A 200 1.75 5.17 13.95
C THR A 200 1.44 4.22 12.80
N HIS A 201 1.42 2.91 13.03
CA HIS A 201 1.02 1.92 12.02
C HIS A 201 -0.45 2.12 11.59
N LEU A 202 -1.35 2.28 12.56
CA LEU A 202 -2.76 2.58 12.29
C LEU A 202 -2.94 3.93 11.59
N GLY A 203 -2.17 4.93 11.99
CA GLY A 203 -2.11 6.23 11.30
C GLY A 203 -1.74 6.07 9.83
N GLY A 204 -0.73 5.24 9.53
CA GLY A 204 -0.30 4.95 8.16
C GLY A 204 -1.39 4.26 7.32
N LEU A 205 -2.08 3.26 7.89
CA LEU A 205 -3.23 2.62 7.25
C LEU A 205 -4.33 3.63 6.94
N LEU A 206 -4.69 4.47 7.91
CA LEU A 206 -5.76 5.46 7.76
C LEU A 206 -5.43 6.51 6.70
N VAL A 207 -4.24 7.10 6.76
CA VAL A 207 -3.80 8.11 5.78
C VAL A 207 -3.71 7.50 4.40
N GLY A 208 -3.12 6.32 4.27
CA GLY A 208 -3.06 5.59 2.99
C GLY A 208 -4.44 5.36 2.40
N TYR A 209 -5.41 4.92 3.21
CA TYR A 209 -6.80 4.73 2.78
C TYR A 209 -7.46 6.03 2.33
N VAL A 210 -7.39 7.08 3.16
CA VAL A 210 -8.00 8.38 2.87
C VAL A 210 -7.39 8.98 1.60
N TYR A 211 -6.07 8.88 1.44
CA TYR A 211 -5.40 9.40 0.26
C TYR A 211 -5.82 8.66 -1.02
N LEU A 212 -5.85 7.33 -1.01
CA LEU A 212 -6.35 6.55 -2.16
C LEU A 212 -7.80 6.86 -2.49
N LYS A 213 -8.65 6.96 -1.47
CA LYS A 213 -10.07 7.29 -1.65
C LYS A 213 -10.27 8.69 -2.21
N SER A 214 -9.51 9.69 -1.73
CA SER A 214 -9.58 11.08 -2.20
C SER A 214 -9.25 11.20 -3.69
N LEU A 215 -8.28 10.42 -4.17
CA LEU A 215 -7.92 10.37 -5.60
C LEU A 215 -9.05 9.75 -6.43
N ARG A 216 -9.65 8.67 -5.94
CA ARG A 216 -10.80 8.05 -6.59
C ARG A 216 -12.00 9.01 -6.66
N MET A 217 -12.21 9.81 -5.62
CA MET A 217 -13.25 10.84 -5.60
C MET A 217 -12.95 12.02 -6.54
N ARG A 218 -11.70 12.45 -6.67
CA ARG A 218 -11.30 13.50 -7.63
C ARG A 218 -11.48 13.10 -9.09
N LEU A 219 -11.37 11.80 -9.39
CA LEU A 219 -11.61 11.25 -10.74
C LEU A 219 -13.11 10.97 -10.98
N SER A 220 -13.98 11.06 -9.96
CA SER A 220 -15.26 10.38 -9.97
C SER A 220 -16.51 11.21 -10.24
N PRO A 221 -16.77 12.44 -9.77
CA PRO A 221 -18.10 12.99 -10.01
C PRO A 221 -18.36 13.25 -11.50
N TRP A 222 -17.39 13.81 -12.19
CA TRP A 222 -17.51 14.11 -13.63
C TRP A 222 -17.33 12.87 -14.52
N ALA A 223 -16.42 11.98 -14.17
CA ALA A 223 -16.21 10.73 -14.90
C ALA A 223 -17.39 9.77 -14.72
N GLU A 224 -17.98 9.69 -13.53
CA GLU A 224 -19.17 8.88 -13.25
C GLU A 224 -20.40 9.41 -13.99
N VAL A 225 -20.62 10.72 -14.00
CA VAL A 225 -21.68 11.36 -14.79
C VAL A 225 -21.47 11.10 -16.27
N LYS A 226 -20.24 11.28 -16.77
CA LYS A 226 -19.89 11.01 -18.17
C LYS A 226 -20.05 9.53 -18.53
N TYR A 227 -19.63 8.61 -17.64
CA TYR A 227 -19.81 7.17 -17.81
C TYR A 227 -21.30 6.79 -17.89
N ARG A 228 -22.12 7.28 -16.97
CA ARG A 228 -23.58 7.04 -16.97
C ARG A 228 -24.23 7.59 -18.21
N TYR A 229 -23.84 8.80 -18.64
CA TYR A 229 -24.33 9.41 -19.88
C TYR A 229 -23.92 8.59 -21.12
N VAL A 230 -22.66 8.18 -21.23
CA VAL A 230 -22.18 7.35 -22.35
C VAL A 230 -22.86 5.98 -22.33
N LYS A 231 -22.99 5.34 -21.19
CA LYS A 231 -23.68 4.04 -21.03
C LYS A 231 -25.16 4.15 -21.44
N TRP A 232 -25.83 5.22 -21.06
CA TRP A 232 -27.22 5.50 -21.48
C TRP A 232 -27.31 5.74 -22.99
N LYS A 233 -26.38 6.52 -23.57
CA LYS A 233 -26.32 6.77 -25.04
C LYS A 233 -26.07 5.47 -25.81
N ILE A 234 -25.16 4.62 -25.33
CA ILE A 234 -24.91 3.31 -25.95
C ILE A 234 -26.15 2.40 -25.83
N GLY A 235 -26.81 2.37 -24.67
CA GLY A 235 -28.07 1.61 -24.49
C GLY A 235 -29.17 2.06 -25.42
N ARG A 236 -29.32 3.38 -25.68
CA ARG A 236 -30.26 3.90 -26.70
C ARG A 236 -29.85 3.53 -28.14
N ALA A 237 -28.55 3.59 -28.42
CA ALA A 237 -28.06 3.20 -29.76
C ALA A 237 -28.27 1.70 -29.98
N ARG A 238 -27.99 0.84 -29.01
CA ARG A 238 -28.25 -0.61 -29.09
C ARG A 238 -29.72 -0.92 -29.41
N LYS A 239 -30.66 -0.26 -28.70
CA LYS A 239 -32.11 -0.45 -28.96
C LYS A 239 -32.51 -0.08 -30.41
N LYS A 240 -31.78 0.86 -31.07
CA LYS A 240 -31.98 1.17 -32.46
C LYS A 240 -31.35 0.14 -33.41
N PHE A 241 -30.27 -0.55 -32.99
CA PHE A 241 -29.59 -1.55 -33.79
C PHE A 241 -30.20 -2.96 -33.66
N ASP A 242 -30.87 -3.30 -32.57
CA ASP A 242 -31.56 -4.58 -32.37
C ASP A 242 -32.78 -4.72 -33.34
N VAL A 243 -33.26 -3.63 -33.89
CA VAL A 243 -34.30 -3.63 -34.94
C VAL A 243 -33.74 -4.03 -36.31
N TYR A 244 -32.40 -3.95 -36.50
CA TYR A 244 -31.72 -4.25 -37.77
C TYR A 244 -30.87 -5.55 -37.76
N SER A 245 -30.60 -6.14 -36.65
CA SER A 245 -30.07 -7.49 -36.60
C SER A 245 -31.24 -8.43 -36.93
N GLY A 246 -31.39 -8.70 -38.26
CA GLY A 246 -32.49 -9.43 -38.85
C GLY A 246 -32.92 -10.59 -37.99
N GLY A 247 -34.17 -10.56 -37.58
CA GLY A 247 -34.75 -11.57 -36.72
C GLY A 247 -34.41 -12.96 -37.25
N ARG A 248 -33.65 -13.71 -36.48
CA ARG A 248 -33.77 -15.15 -36.48
C ARG A 248 -35.16 -15.42 -35.94
N SER A 249 -36.13 -15.50 -36.86
CA SER A 249 -37.40 -16.08 -36.56
C SER A 249 -37.09 -17.45 -35.95
N GLU A 250 -37.43 -17.65 -34.68
CA GLU A 250 -37.65 -18.96 -34.14
C GLU A 250 -38.82 -19.58 -34.92
N GLY A 251 -38.50 -20.05 -36.11
CA GLY A 251 -39.34 -20.89 -36.94
C GLY A 251 -39.36 -22.26 -36.28
N ARG A 252 -40.49 -22.53 -35.71
CA ARG A 252 -41.09 -23.83 -35.42
C ARG A 252 -40.51 -24.97 -36.26
N GLY A 253 -40.14 -26.05 -35.61
CA GLY A 253 -39.62 -27.30 -36.08
C GLY A 253 -39.94 -27.70 -37.50
N GLU A 254 -38.90 -27.92 -38.25
CA GLU A 254 -38.89 -28.87 -39.34
C GLU A 254 -37.58 -29.67 -39.28
N ASN A 255 -37.74 -30.96 -39.07
CA ASN A 255 -36.76 -32.00 -39.19
C ASN A 255 -35.99 -31.85 -40.51
N ASN A 256 -34.81 -31.33 -40.51
CA ASN A 256 -33.88 -31.49 -41.61
C ASN A 256 -32.81 -32.55 -41.26
N ARG A 257 -33.12 -33.71 -41.69
CA ARG A 257 -32.42 -34.97 -41.85
C ARG A 257 -31.30 -34.87 -42.90
N TRP A 258 -30.30 -33.96 -42.68
CA TRP A 258 -29.19 -33.80 -43.65
C TRP A 258 -27.81 -33.82 -43.01
N ASP A 259 -27.69 -34.29 -41.78
CA ASP A 259 -26.37 -34.29 -41.12
C ASP A 259 -25.88 -35.73 -40.79
N ARG A 260 -25.98 -36.58 -41.78
CA ARG A 260 -25.21 -37.84 -41.77
C ARG A 260 -24.82 -38.18 -43.20
N ARG A 261 -23.67 -37.72 -43.57
CA ARG A 261 -22.71 -38.31 -44.53
C ARG A 261 -21.75 -37.18 -44.97
N VAL A 262 -20.58 -37.15 -44.40
CA VAL A 262 -19.31 -37.12 -45.13
C VAL A 262 -18.21 -37.49 -44.15
N HIS A 263 -17.39 -38.41 -44.53
CA HIS A 263 -16.27 -39.10 -43.92
C HIS A 263 -15.21 -38.19 -43.35
#